data_5454c389a766444a2eed2ac01e64b60f
#
_entry.id   5454c389a766444a2eed2ac01e64b60f
#
_cell.length_a   1.000
_cell.length_b   1.000
_cell.length_c   1.000
_cell.angle_alpha   90.00
_cell.angle_beta   90.00
_cell.angle_gamma   90.00
#
_symmetry.space_group_name_H-M   'P 1'
#
loop_
_entity.id
_entity.type
_entity.pdbx_description
1 polymer ?
#
loop_
_entity_poly.entity_id
_entity_poly.type
_entity_poly.pdbx_seq_one_letter_code
_entity_poly.pdbx_strand_id
1 'polypeptide(L)'
;MLLFTAGPTNGAHQDNYLLHESGLATELLPAVHRRLGEVYCIYGDPIFARSIYVQKGYPEVEINWRQRAFNKAMNSSRVSIEQCFGTVSKQWAFLAFTRTQKLWHTRPGLAYMNAQFLANCRNCLRPNQVSQKFEC
;
A
#
# COMPACT_ATOMS: atom_id res chain seq x y z
N MET A 1 -0.95 2.93 9.92
CA MET A 1 -0.56 1.51 10.12
C MET A 1 -0.56 0.79 8.78
N LEU A 2 0.44 -0.03 8.50
CA LEU A 2 0.51 -0.89 7.32
C LEU A 2 -0.15 -2.23 7.67
N LEU A 3 -1.29 -2.53 7.07
CA LEU A 3 -2.12 -3.70 7.44
C LEU A 3 -1.78 -4.96 6.65
N PHE A 4 -1.25 -4.79 5.46
CA PHE A 4 -1.01 -5.89 4.54
C PHE A 4 0.23 -5.64 3.70
N THR A 5 1.04 -6.67 3.52
CA THR A 5 2.22 -6.64 2.66
C THR A 5 2.29 -7.95 1.88
N ALA A 6 2.42 -7.86 0.57
CA ALA A 6 2.62 -8.99 -0.33
C ALA A 6 4.01 -8.93 -0.97
N GLY A 7 4.57 -10.08 -1.30
CA GLY A 7 5.91 -10.22 -1.86
C GLY A 7 6.94 -10.67 -0.82
N PRO A 8 8.23 -10.69 -1.14
CA PRO A 8 8.84 -10.21 -2.38
C PRO A 8 8.55 -11.13 -3.59
N THR A 9 8.54 -10.55 -4.77
CA THR A 9 8.39 -11.27 -6.03
C THR A 9 9.47 -10.87 -7.03
N ASN A 10 9.56 -11.59 -8.15
CA ASN A 10 10.47 -11.26 -9.23
C ASN A 10 10.10 -9.87 -9.81
N GLY A 11 11.09 -8.97 -9.97
CA GLY A 11 10.90 -7.63 -10.51
C GLY A 11 10.40 -7.56 -11.96
N ALA A 12 10.32 -8.69 -12.66
CA ALA A 12 9.69 -8.79 -13.98
C ALA A 12 8.15 -8.82 -13.93
N HIS A 13 7.55 -9.05 -12.75
CA HIS A 13 6.10 -9.08 -12.60
C HIS A 13 5.51 -7.69 -12.42
N GLN A 14 4.38 -7.44 -13.09
CA GLN A 14 3.62 -6.20 -12.97
C GLN A 14 2.81 -6.16 -11.65
N ASP A 15 2.45 -4.98 -11.21
CA ASP A 15 1.68 -4.76 -9.98
C ASP A 15 0.32 -5.50 -9.97
N ASN A 16 -0.32 -5.65 -11.14
CA ASN A 16 -1.55 -6.43 -11.28
C ASN A 16 -1.35 -7.91 -10.93
N TYR A 17 -0.20 -8.49 -11.30
CA TYR A 17 0.15 -9.85 -10.93
C TYR A 17 0.30 -9.98 -9.42
N LEU A 18 0.99 -9.05 -8.79
CA LEU A 18 1.16 -9.03 -7.34
C LEU A 18 -0.17 -8.91 -6.60
N LEU A 19 -1.07 -8.05 -7.06
CA LEU A 19 -2.39 -7.91 -6.47
C LEU A 19 -3.19 -9.22 -6.55
N HIS A 20 -3.12 -9.91 -7.68
CA HIS A 20 -3.79 -11.20 -7.86
C HIS A 20 -3.18 -12.28 -6.96
N GLU A 21 -1.87 -12.46 -6.99
CA GLU A 21 -1.15 -13.45 -6.16
C GLU A 21 -1.30 -13.20 -4.66
N SER A 22 -1.48 -11.95 -4.25
CA SER A 22 -1.69 -11.61 -2.84
C SER A 22 -3.00 -12.14 -2.26
N GLY A 23 -3.98 -12.52 -3.09
CA GLY A 23 -5.31 -12.92 -2.66
C GLY A 23 -6.15 -11.79 -2.07
N LEU A 24 -5.62 -10.57 -2.00
CA LEU A 24 -6.28 -9.44 -1.32
C LEU A 24 -7.64 -9.12 -1.94
N ALA A 25 -7.70 -8.96 -3.26
CA ALA A 25 -8.93 -8.62 -3.98
C ALA A 25 -9.76 -9.85 -4.35
N THR A 26 -9.16 -11.04 -4.45
CA THR A 26 -9.81 -12.29 -4.91
C THR A 26 -10.34 -13.13 -3.77
N GLU A 27 -9.76 -13.07 -2.59
CA GLU A 27 -10.09 -13.92 -1.45
C GLU A 27 -10.46 -13.12 -0.20
N LEU A 28 -9.57 -12.22 0.25
CA LEU A 28 -9.73 -11.52 1.53
C LEU A 28 -10.92 -10.56 1.51
N LEU A 29 -10.97 -9.62 0.57
CA LEU A 29 -12.08 -8.65 0.49
C LEU A 29 -13.43 -9.31 0.24
N PRO A 30 -13.58 -10.32 -0.65
CA PRO A 30 -14.81 -11.09 -0.75
C PRO A 30 -15.21 -11.82 0.54
N ALA A 31 -14.25 -12.35 1.30
CA ALA A 31 -14.51 -12.98 2.59
C ALA A 31 -15.02 -11.99 3.63
N VAL A 32 -14.42 -10.80 3.69
CA VAL A 32 -14.85 -9.69 4.57
C VAL A 32 -16.26 -9.24 4.17
N HIS A 33 -16.54 -9.06 2.89
CA HIS A 33 -17.86 -8.70 2.38
C HIS A 33 -18.93 -9.74 2.80
N ARG A 34 -18.66 -11.03 2.62
CA ARG A 34 -19.59 -12.09 3.05
C ARG A 34 -19.84 -12.09 4.56
N ARG A 35 -18.82 -11.73 5.35
CA ARG A 35 -18.92 -11.75 6.82
C ARG A 35 -19.62 -10.52 7.38
N LEU A 36 -19.37 -9.35 6.84
CA LEU A 36 -19.86 -8.07 7.37
C LEU A 36 -21.05 -7.50 6.62
N GLY A 37 -21.37 -8.02 5.43
CA GLY A 37 -22.42 -7.49 4.56
C GLY A 37 -22.10 -6.17 3.86
N GLU A 38 -20.88 -5.62 4.09
CA GLU A 38 -20.44 -4.36 3.52
C GLU A 38 -19.35 -4.58 2.48
N VAL A 39 -19.38 -3.80 1.40
CA VAL A 39 -18.35 -3.84 0.35
C VAL A 39 -17.22 -2.92 0.71
N TYR A 40 -16.08 -3.48 1.04
CA TYR A 40 -14.82 -2.75 1.19
C TYR A 40 -14.03 -2.83 -0.11
N CYS A 41 -13.43 -1.73 -0.52
CA CYS A 41 -12.56 -1.68 -1.68
C CYS A 41 -11.23 -1.02 -1.35
N ILE A 42 -10.20 -1.41 -2.09
CA ILE A 42 -8.89 -0.73 -2.07
C ILE A 42 -8.84 0.32 -3.18
N TYR A 43 -8.14 1.40 -2.93
CA TYR A 43 -7.83 2.38 -3.96
C TYR A 43 -6.41 2.18 -4.44
N GLY A 44 -6.26 1.87 -5.72
CA GLY A 44 -4.99 1.56 -6.34
C GLY A 44 -4.55 2.57 -7.39
N ASP A 45 -3.35 2.34 -7.91
CA ASP A 45 -2.78 3.06 -9.04
C ASP A 45 -3.65 2.88 -10.31
N PRO A 46 -3.62 3.82 -11.25
CA PRO A 46 -4.31 3.69 -12.55
C PRO A 46 -4.00 2.41 -13.34
N ILE A 47 -2.86 1.77 -13.08
CA ILE A 47 -2.46 0.50 -13.71
C ILE A 47 -3.38 -0.68 -13.33
N PHE A 48 -4.00 -0.65 -12.14
CA PHE A 48 -4.85 -1.74 -11.69
C PHE A 48 -6.16 -1.83 -12.48
N ALA A 49 -6.61 -3.06 -12.74
CA ALA A 49 -7.94 -3.29 -13.31
C ALA A 49 -9.03 -2.92 -12.29
N ARG A 50 -10.02 -2.14 -12.72
CA ARG A 50 -11.15 -1.77 -11.87
C ARG A 50 -12.05 -2.99 -11.61
N SER A 51 -12.44 -3.18 -10.37
CA SER A 51 -13.41 -4.21 -9.96
C SER A 51 -14.27 -3.70 -8.80
N ILE A 52 -15.18 -4.53 -8.30
CA ILE A 52 -15.98 -4.20 -7.11
C ILE A 52 -15.09 -3.96 -5.87
N TYR A 53 -13.94 -4.62 -5.81
CA TYR A 53 -12.99 -4.53 -4.68
C TYR A 53 -11.77 -3.65 -4.97
N VAL A 54 -11.61 -3.18 -6.22
CA VAL A 54 -10.47 -2.35 -6.62
C VAL A 54 -10.99 -1.11 -7.34
N GLN A 55 -10.82 0.05 -6.70
CA GLN A 55 -11.13 1.35 -7.27
C GLN A 55 -9.85 2.06 -7.69
N LYS A 56 -9.95 2.88 -8.72
CA LYS A 56 -8.86 3.74 -9.19
C LYS A 56 -9.40 5.13 -9.56
N GLY A 57 -8.49 6.09 -9.70
CA GLY A 57 -8.85 7.43 -10.15
C GLY A 57 -9.60 7.45 -11.48
N TYR A 58 -10.41 8.45 -11.67
CA TYR A 58 -11.02 8.73 -12.96
C TYR A 58 -9.96 9.31 -13.91
N PRO A 59 -9.95 8.93 -15.19
CA PRO A 59 -9.05 9.54 -16.18
C PRO A 59 -9.35 11.04 -16.25
N GLU A 60 -8.30 11.85 -16.40
CA GLU A 60 -8.42 13.33 -16.33
C GLU A 60 -9.16 13.96 -17.54
N VAL A 61 -9.47 13.15 -18.55
CA VAL A 61 -10.22 13.59 -19.72
C VAL A 61 -11.72 13.61 -19.40
N GLU A 62 -12.36 14.77 -19.56
CA GLU A 62 -13.81 14.97 -19.40
C GLU A 62 -14.43 14.54 -18.05
N ILE A 63 -13.71 14.78 -16.96
CA ILE A 63 -14.23 14.48 -15.63
C ILE A 63 -15.11 15.60 -15.08
N ASN A 64 -16.23 15.23 -14.47
CA ASN A 64 -17.10 16.15 -13.76
C ASN A 64 -16.47 16.61 -12.42
N TRP A 65 -17.07 17.63 -11.78
CA TRP A 65 -16.54 18.19 -10.54
C TRP A 65 -16.49 17.18 -9.38
N ARG A 66 -17.43 16.24 -9.30
CA ARG A 66 -17.47 15.18 -8.26
C ARG A 66 -16.30 14.20 -8.43
N GLN A 67 -16.05 13.77 -9.66
CA GLN A 67 -14.93 12.89 -9.99
C GLN A 67 -13.59 13.56 -9.72
N ARG A 68 -13.48 14.87 -10.00
CA ARG A 68 -12.28 15.65 -9.69
C ARG A 68 -12.07 15.77 -8.18
N ALA A 69 -13.13 16.04 -7.41
CA ALA A 69 -13.06 16.08 -5.95
C ALA A 69 -12.65 14.71 -5.37
N PHE A 70 -13.21 13.62 -5.90
CA PHE A 70 -12.82 12.26 -5.53
C PHE A 70 -11.33 12.00 -5.81
N ASN A 71 -10.85 12.28 -7.02
CA ASN A 71 -9.44 12.11 -7.36
C ASN A 71 -8.54 12.91 -6.42
N LYS A 72 -8.90 14.15 -6.11
CA LYS A 72 -8.13 15.01 -5.20
C LYS A 72 -8.04 14.42 -3.79
N ALA A 73 -9.15 13.95 -3.23
CA ALA A 73 -9.19 13.34 -1.91
C ALA A 73 -8.35 12.05 -1.85
N MET A 74 -8.51 11.18 -2.85
CA MET A 74 -7.80 9.92 -2.91
C MET A 74 -6.29 10.09 -3.15
N ASN A 75 -5.90 11.03 -4.01
CA ASN A 75 -4.48 11.36 -4.22
C ASN A 75 -3.83 11.91 -2.94
N SER A 76 -4.54 12.72 -2.17
CA SER A 76 -4.04 13.18 -0.87
C SER A 76 -3.75 12.02 0.10
N SER A 77 -4.62 11.02 0.14
CA SER A 77 -4.41 9.82 0.96
C SER A 77 -3.23 8.99 0.46
N ARG A 78 -3.07 8.85 -0.86
CA ARG A 78 -1.96 8.14 -1.48
C ARG A 78 -0.60 8.77 -1.15
N VAL A 79 -0.48 10.09 -1.23
CA VAL A 79 0.75 10.80 -0.82
C VAL A 79 1.17 10.45 0.61
N SER A 80 0.22 10.33 1.52
CA SER A 80 0.50 9.95 2.91
C SER A 80 1.04 8.52 3.03
N ILE A 81 0.58 7.59 2.19
CA ILE A 81 1.08 6.21 2.13
C ILE A 81 2.52 6.20 1.57
N GLU A 82 2.80 6.95 0.52
CA GLU A 82 4.15 7.08 -0.05
C GLU A 82 5.12 7.69 0.96
N GLN A 83 4.69 8.68 1.73
CA GLN A 83 5.46 9.24 2.84
C GLN A 83 5.73 8.19 3.94
N CYS A 84 4.77 7.31 4.22
CA CYS A 84 4.94 6.22 5.16
C CYS A 84 6.05 5.26 4.70
N PHE A 85 6.05 4.85 3.44
CA PHE A 85 7.13 4.01 2.89
C PHE A 85 8.49 4.70 2.95
N GLY A 86 8.55 5.98 2.59
CA GLY A 86 9.78 6.79 2.72
C GLY A 86 10.28 6.88 4.16
N THR A 87 9.38 6.96 5.12
CA THR A 87 9.71 6.99 6.56
C THR A 87 10.30 5.66 7.00
N VAL A 88 9.71 4.52 6.62
CA VAL A 88 10.25 3.19 6.93
C VAL A 88 11.67 3.06 6.39
N SER A 89 11.89 3.40 5.12
CA SER A 89 13.23 3.31 4.49
C SER A 89 14.28 4.21 5.16
N LYS A 90 13.88 5.40 5.65
CA LYS A 90 14.77 6.33 6.36
C LYS A 90 15.08 5.90 7.79
N GLN A 91 14.15 5.24 8.46
CA GLN A 91 14.36 4.79 9.85
C GLN A 91 15.35 3.63 9.95
N TRP A 92 15.46 2.83 8.90
CA TRP A 92 16.25 1.62 8.89
C TRP A 92 17.36 1.72 7.84
N ALA A 93 18.55 2.13 8.26
CA ALA A 93 19.69 2.37 7.37
C ALA A 93 20.04 1.16 6.48
N PHE A 94 19.75 -0.07 6.92
CA PHE A 94 19.99 -1.28 6.13
C PHE A 94 19.02 -1.46 4.95
N LEU A 95 17.91 -0.71 4.92
CA LEU A 95 16.98 -0.68 3.78
C LEU A 95 17.36 0.35 2.72
N ALA A 96 18.30 1.25 3.02
CA ALA A 96 18.77 2.24 2.06
C ALA A 96 19.50 1.53 0.90
N PHE A 97 18.99 1.70 -0.32
CA PHE A 97 19.59 1.13 -1.55
C PHE A 97 21.04 1.56 -1.80
N THR A 98 21.51 2.61 -1.16
CA THR A 98 22.89 3.09 -1.22
C THR A 98 23.88 2.19 -0.49
N ARG A 99 23.43 1.32 0.40
CA ARG A 99 24.26 0.34 1.08
C ARG A 99 24.03 -1.01 0.41
N THR A 100 25.09 -1.51 -0.20
CA THR A 100 25.18 -2.75 -0.98
C THR A 100 24.32 -3.89 -0.43
N GLN A 101 23.10 -3.99 -0.95
CA GLN A 101 22.30 -5.21 -0.81
C GLN A 101 22.92 -6.24 -1.75
N LYS A 102 23.77 -7.12 -1.21
CA LYS A 102 24.33 -8.20 -2.02
C LYS A 102 23.22 -9.23 -2.25
N LEU A 103 22.80 -9.37 -3.50
CA LEU A 103 22.04 -10.52 -3.98
C LEU A 103 22.69 -11.80 -3.42
N TRP A 104 21.91 -12.70 -2.89
CA TRP A 104 22.31 -13.96 -2.26
C TRP A 104 22.78 -13.90 -0.79
N HIS A 105 23.25 -12.77 -0.28
CA HIS A 105 23.67 -12.63 1.11
C HIS A 105 22.61 -11.97 2.02
N THR A 106 21.71 -11.21 1.44
CA THR A 106 20.64 -10.52 2.19
C THR A 106 19.28 -10.91 1.61
N ARG A 107 18.27 -10.97 2.47
CA ARG A 107 16.86 -11.16 2.05
C ARG A 107 16.14 -9.80 2.17
N PRO A 108 16.29 -8.91 1.18
CA PRO A 108 15.82 -7.52 1.30
C PRO A 108 14.31 -7.44 1.53
N GLY A 109 13.53 -8.32 0.91
CA GLY A 109 12.08 -8.35 1.11
C GLY A 109 11.70 -8.70 2.55
N LEU A 110 12.32 -9.71 3.16
CA LEU A 110 12.08 -10.07 4.55
C LEU A 110 12.52 -8.94 5.50
N ALA A 111 13.67 -8.32 5.23
CA ALA A 111 14.15 -7.19 6.00
C ALA A 111 13.18 -6.00 5.94
N TYR A 112 12.61 -5.73 4.75
CA TYR A 112 11.61 -4.68 4.57
C TYR A 112 10.30 -4.98 5.33
N MET A 113 9.81 -6.21 5.27
CA MET A 113 8.61 -6.63 6.01
C MET A 113 8.80 -6.48 7.53
N ASN A 114 9.96 -6.89 8.05
CA ASN A 114 10.30 -6.70 9.46
C ASN A 114 10.35 -5.22 9.85
N ALA A 115 10.96 -4.38 9.01
CA ALA A 115 11.02 -2.96 9.25
C ALA A 115 9.62 -2.29 9.23
N GLN A 116 8.73 -2.73 8.35
CA GLN A 116 7.32 -2.28 8.35
C GLN A 116 6.61 -2.67 9.65
N PHE A 117 6.77 -3.92 10.10
CA PHE A 117 6.21 -4.37 11.36
C PHE A 117 6.70 -3.54 12.55
N LEU A 118 8.02 -3.33 12.65
CA LEU A 118 8.61 -2.51 13.70
C LEU A 118 8.19 -1.03 13.62
N ALA A 119 8.02 -0.49 12.41
CA ALA A 119 7.48 0.84 12.22
C ALA A 119 6.03 0.96 12.70
N ASN A 120 5.21 -0.07 12.49
CA ASN A 120 3.85 -0.12 13.04
C ASN A 120 3.88 -0.13 14.58
N CYS A 121 4.70 -0.98 15.21
CA CYS A 121 4.86 -1.01 16.66
C CYS A 121 5.29 0.36 17.21
N ARG A 122 6.26 1.01 16.55
CA ARG A 122 6.70 2.35 16.93
C ARG A 122 5.58 3.38 16.82
N ASN A 123 4.78 3.34 15.76
CA ASN A 123 3.68 4.27 15.56
C ASN A 123 2.57 4.10 16.60
N CYS A 124 2.35 2.89 17.10
CA CYS A 124 1.43 2.66 18.23
C CYS A 124 1.95 3.30 19.53
N LEU A 125 3.26 3.28 19.75
CA LEU A 125 3.88 3.86 20.96
C LEU A 125 4.10 5.38 20.85
N ARG A 126 4.40 5.87 19.66
CA ARG A 126 4.70 7.27 19.37
C ARG A 126 4.09 7.66 18.02
N PRO A 127 2.83 8.11 18.00
CA PRO A 127 2.14 8.51 16.79
C PRO A 127 2.92 9.57 16.00
N ASN A 128 3.03 9.38 14.69
CA ASN A 128 3.62 10.35 13.79
C ASN A 128 2.54 11.11 13.01
N GLN A 129 2.93 12.10 12.20
CA GLN A 129 1.99 12.91 11.41
C GLN A 129 1.11 12.08 10.46
N VAL A 130 1.63 10.96 9.93
CA VAL A 130 0.86 10.07 9.05
C VAL A 130 -0.18 9.29 9.86
N SER A 131 0.19 8.76 11.03
CA SER A 131 -0.76 8.03 11.88
C SER A 131 -1.86 8.94 12.42
N GLN A 132 -1.54 10.20 12.75
CA GLN A 132 -2.52 11.21 13.18
C GLN A 132 -3.55 11.52 12.08
N LYS A 133 -3.12 11.58 10.81
CA LYS A 133 -4.02 11.83 9.67
C LYS A 133 -5.07 10.72 9.47
N PHE A 134 -4.78 9.51 9.88
CA PHE A 134 -5.66 8.35 9.74
C PHE A 134 -6.31 7.93 11.06
N GLU A 135 -6.16 8.73 12.14
CA GLU A 135 -6.70 8.44 13.48
C GLU A 135 -6.37 7.02 13.97
N CYS A 136 -5.14 6.57 13.66
CA CYS A 136 -4.65 5.23 14.01
C CYS A 136 -3.73 5.26 15.22
#